data_674179ac338f3622005be14fa5a8cf20
#
_entry.id   674179ac338f3622005be14fa5a8cf20
#
_cell.length_a   1.000
_cell.length_b   1.000
_cell.length_c   1.000
_cell.angle_alpha   90.00
_cell.angle_beta   90.00
_cell.angle_gamma   90.00
#
_symmetry.space_group_name_H-M   'P 1'
#
loop_
_entity.id
_entity.type
_entity.pdbx_description
1 polymer ?
#
loop_
_entity_poly.entity_id
_entity_poly.type
_entity_poly.pdbx_seq_one_letter_code
_entity_poly.pdbx_strand_id
1 'polypeptide(L)'
;MTTGKISLFSGRRAAWMFLLVTTLVALVVVLGPVWIIQPFKPQSQRGLEVSYAMRRWSPLVTVLALAFGLFLVVRLWSGSRRWWKKAFLGLVLVPLLALTWFARQNHFEWMFNPLANAAYAKTAEAGFVDDADIVMAVESNGEAAAYPVRLMAYHHLVQDTVGGTPIVATY
;
A
#
# COMPACT_ATOMS: atom_id res chain seq x y z
N MET A 1 43.17 -36.83 -10.66
CA MET A 1 41.74 -36.55 -10.45
C MET A 1 41.58 -35.67 -9.24
N THR A 2 41.55 -34.34 -9.44
CA THR A 2 41.34 -33.35 -8.39
C THR A 2 39.83 -33.11 -8.27
N THR A 3 39.20 -33.78 -7.29
CA THR A 3 37.82 -33.49 -6.89
C THR A 3 37.78 -32.10 -6.28
N GLY A 4 37.24 -31.17 -7.07
CA GLY A 4 37.01 -29.78 -6.65
C GLY A 4 36.11 -29.76 -5.41
N LYS A 5 36.64 -29.37 -4.26
CA LYS A 5 35.89 -28.96 -3.09
C LYS A 5 35.07 -27.75 -3.52
N ILE A 6 33.82 -27.97 -3.96
CA ILE A 6 32.83 -26.89 -4.12
C ILE A 6 32.68 -26.30 -2.73
N SER A 7 33.23 -25.10 -2.57
CA SER A 7 33.38 -24.43 -1.28
C SER A 7 31.99 -24.15 -0.68
N LEU A 8 31.65 -24.83 0.41
CA LEU A 8 30.46 -24.60 1.25
C LEU A 8 30.34 -23.12 1.69
N PHE A 9 31.45 -22.37 1.69
CA PHE A 9 31.49 -20.93 1.93
C PHE A 9 30.90 -20.10 0.78
N SER A 10 31.04 -20.57 -0.47
CA SER A 10 30.42 -19.89 -1.64
C SER A 10 28.90 -19.94 -1.56
N GLY A 11 28.32 -21.07 -1.18
CA GLY A 11 26.87 -21.21 -1.08
C GLY A 11 26.22 -20.37 0.05
N ARG A 12 26.94 -20.14 1.15
CA ARG A 12 26.42 -19.29 2.26
C ARG A 12 26.45 -17.81 1.90
N ARG A 13 27.50 -17.34 1.26
CA ARG A 13 27.57 -15.94 0.79
C ARG A 13 26.49 -15.67 -0.25
N ALA A 14 26.30 -16.58 -1.19
CA ALA A 14 25.24 -16.50 -2.17
C ALA A 14 23.84 -16.45 -1.52
N ALA A 15 23.57 -17.28 -0.50
CA ALA A 15 22.31 -17.26 0.22
C ALA A 15 22.03 -15.91 0.93
N TRP A 16 23.05 -15.28 1.51
CA TRP A 16 22.93 -13.94 2.08
C TRP A 16 22.68 -12.87 1.01
N MET A 17 23.37 -12.96 -0.12
CA MET A 17 23.13 -12.04 -1.25
C MET A 17 21.70 -12.19 -1.80
N PHE A 18 21.23 -13.42 -2.00
CA PHE A 18 19.85 -13.66 -2.43
C PHE A 18 18.82 -13.14 -1.42
N LEU A 19 19.06 -13.32 -0.13
CA LEU A 19 18.19 -12.80 0.92
C LEU A 19 18.11 -11.26 0.87
N LEU A 20 19.25 -10.60 0.72
CA LEU A 20 19.32 -9.15 0.56
C LEU A 20 18.56 -8.67 -0.71
N VAL A 21 18.85 -9.29 -1.86
CA VAL A 21 18.20 -8.94 -3.13
C VAL A 21 16.69 -9.15 -3.04
N THR A 22 16.25 -10.27 -2.46
CA THR A 22 14.83 -10.58 -2.27
C THR A 22 14.14 -9.51 -1.41
N THR A 23 14.78 -9.09 -0.32
CA THR A 23 14.26 -8.03 0.55
C THR A 23 14.20 -6.68 -0.17
N LEU A 24 15.22 -6.35 -0.96
CA LEU A 24 15.24 -5.11 -1.76
C LEU A 24 14.16 -5.12 -2.83
N VAL A 25 13.94 -6.23 -3.52
CA VAL A 25 12.84 -6.36 -4.51
C VAL A 25 11.49 -6.16 -3.84
N ALA A 26 11.24 -6.80 -2.70
CA ALA A 26 10.00 -6.61 -1.95
C ALA A 26 9.81 -5.15 -1.52
N LEU A 27 10.87 -4.50 -1.05
CA LEU A 27 10.86 -3.10 -0.64
C LEU A 27 10.55 -2.16 -1.81
N VAL A 28 11.20 -2.37 -2.96
CA VAL A 28 10.97 -1.54 -4.17
C VAL A 28 9.53 -1.70 -4.67
N VAL A 29 9.00 -2.91 -4.70
CA VAL A 29 7.64 -3.16 -5.20
C VAL A 29 6.57 -2.57 -4.29
N VAL A 30 6.81 -2.50 -2.97
CA VAL A 30 5.85 -1.94 -2.00
C VAL A 30 5.97 -0.43 -1.88
N LEU A 31 7.18 0.11 -1.76
CA LEU A 31 7.41 1.54 -1.55
C LEU A 31 7.54 2.34 -2.85
N GLY A 32 7.94 1.69 -3.95
CA GLY A 32 8.08 2.34 -5.25
C GLY A 32 6.83 3.09 -5.71
N PRO A 33 5.61 2.50 -5.63
CA PRO A 33 4.37 3.19 -5.95
C PRO A 33 4.18 4.50 -5.20
N VAL A 34 4.45 4.49 -3.89
CA VAL A 34 4.32 5.68 -3.04
C VAL A 34 5.30 6.77 -3.46
N TRP A 35 6.51 6.37 -3.86
CA TRP A 35 7.54 7.29 -4.32
C TRP A 35 7.25 7.87 -5.71
N ILE A 36 6.65 7.07 -6.59
CA ILE A 36 6.29 7.50 -7.96
C ILE A 36 5.09 8.45 -7.94
N ILE A 37 4.06 8.14 -7.11
CA ILE A 37 2.84 8.95 -6.97
C ILE A 37 2.94 9.80 -5.70
N GLN A 38 3.78 10.82 -5.72
CA GLN A 38 3.85 11.75 -4.59
C GLN A 38 2.74 12.80 -4.70
N PRO A 39 2.00 13.08 -3.61
CA PRO A 39 1.02 14.15 -3.60
C PRO A 39 1.70 15.49 -3.92
N PHE A 40 0.96 16.38 -4.59
CA PHE A 40 1.39 17.73 -4.98
C PHE A 40 2.56 17.82 -5.99
N LYS A 41 2.97 16.69 -6.59
CA LYS A 41 3.96 16.69 -7.66
C LYS A 41 3.32 16.34 -9.00
N PRO A 42 3.83 16.90 -10.12
CA PRO A 42 3.38 16.51 -11.45
C PRO A 42 3.58 15.00 -11.65
N GLN A 43 2.54 14.33 -12.09
CA GLN A 43 2.55 12.90 -12.33
C GLN A 43 2.55 12.64 -13.84
N SER A 44 3.37 11.71 -14.30
CA SER A 44 3.36 11.28 -15.69
C SER A 44 2.46 10.06 -15.88
N GLN A 45 1.83 9.94 -17.04
CA GLN A 45 1.00 8.78 -17.39
C GLN A 45 1.77 7.46 -17.18
N ARG A 46 3.01 7.40 -17.68
CA ARG A 46 3.88 6.22 -17.53
C ARG A 46 4.17 5.92 -16.05
N GLY A 47 4.38 6.94 -15.23
CA GLY A 47 4.57 6.79 -13.78
C GLY A 47 3.35 6.16 -13.11
N LEU A 48 2.14 6.61 -13.47
CA LEU A 48 0.88 6.05 -12.97
C LEU A 48 0.71 4.58 -13.37
N GLU A 49 0.96 4.25 -14.64
CA GLU A 49 0.87 2.87 -15.15
C GLU A 49 1.84 1.92 -14.41
N VAL A 50 3.10 2.35 -14.24
CA VAL A 50 4.12 1.57 -13.52
C VAL A 50 3.73 1.40 -12.05
N SER A 51 3.33 2.47 -11.39
CA SER A 51 2.90 2.45 -10.00
C SER A 51 1.71 1.52 -9.78
N TYR A 52 0.70 1.59 -10.65
CA TYR A 52 -0.46 0.70 -10.62
C TYR A 52 -0.05 -0.77 -10.81
N ALA A 53 0.81 -1.06 -11.80
CA ALA A 53 1.30 -2.41 -12.04
C ALA A 53 2.06 -2.96 -10.82
N MET A 54 2.99 -2.17 -10.24
CA MET A 54 3.72 -2.56 -9.04
C MET A 54 2.76 -2.85 -7.87
N ARG A 55 1.78 -1.97 -7.64
CA ARG A 55 0.81 -2.16 -6.57
C ARG A 55 -0.04 -3.42 -6.77
N ARG A 56 -0.53 -3.65 -7.99
CA ARG A 56 -1.33 -4.83 -8.32
C ARG A 56 -0.59 -6.13 -8.05
N TRP A 57 0.69 -6.19 -8.36
CA TRP A 57 1.51 -7.39 -8.22
C TRP A 57 2.21 -7.50 -6.86
N SER A 58 2.29 -6.43 -6.07
CA SER A 58 2.99 -6.41 -4.78
C SER A 58 2.54 -7.50 -3.80
N PRO A 59 1.25 -7.87 -3.65
CA PRO A 59 0.86 -8.94 -2.74
C PRO A 59 1.44 -10.31 -3.13
N LEU A 60 1.44 -10.62 -4.43
CA LEU A 60 2.01 -11.88 -4.92
C LEU A 60 3.54 -11.88 -4.78
N VAL A 61 4.19 -10.80 -5.21
CA VAL A 61 5.66 -10.69 -5.17
C VAL A 61 6.17 -10.79 -3.73
N THR A 62 5.51 -10.11 -2.78
CA THR A 62 5.93 -10.14 -1.37
C THR A 62 5.70 -11.50 -0.71
N VAL A 63 4.63 -12.23 -1.05
CA VAL A 63 4.42 -13.61 -0.57
C VAL A 63 5.50 -14.54 -1.10
N LEU A 64 5.82 -14.45 -2.40
CA LEU A 64 6.90 -15.25 -2.98
C LEU A 64 8.27 -14.89 -2.38
N ALA A 65 8.53 -13.59 -2.17
CA ALA A 65 9.73 -13.11 -1.51
C ALA A 65 9.84 -13.62 -0.06
N LEU A 66 8.74 -13.61 0.69
CA LEU A 66 8.69 -14.14 2.05
C LEU A 66 8.93 -15.66 2.08
N ALA A 67 8.29 -16.42 1.20
CA ALA A 67 8.47 -17.87 1.09
C ALA A 67 9.93 -18.21 0.74
N PHE A 68 10.51 -17.52 -0.23
CA PHE A 68 11.91 -17.71 -0.63
C PHE A 68 12.88 -17.26 0.47
N GLY A 69 12.62 -16.13 1.12
CA GLY A 69 13.39 -15.64 2.27
C GLY A 69 13.37 -16.63 3.43
N LEU A 70 12.21 -17.20 3.75
CA LEU A 70 12.07 -18.24 4.77
C LEU A 70 12.89 -19.50 4.42
N PHE A 71 12.82 -19.95 3.16
CA PHE A 71 13.64 -21.06 2.68
C PHE A 71 15.14 -20.78 2.88
N LEU A 72 15.62 -19.61 2.50
CA LEU A 72 17.01 -19.21 2.68
C LEU A 72 17.41 -19.13 4.16
N VAL A 73 16.53 -18.60 5.01
CA VAL A 73 16.76 -18.53 6.47
C VAL A 73 16.87 -19.93 7.08
N VAL A 74 15.95 -20.84 6.74
CA VAL A 74 16.00 -22.25 7.20
C VAL A 74 17.32 -22.91 6.79
N ARG A 75 17.73 -22.71 5.54
CA ARG A 75 19.00 -23.23 5.02
C ARG A 75 20.23 -22.67 5.75
N LEU A 76 20.21 -21.37 6.07
CA LEU A 76 21.29 -20.71 6.83
C LEU A 76 21.27 -21.10 8.32
N TRP A 77 20.09 -21.36 8.88
CA TRP A 77 19.87 -21.73 10.27
C TRP A 77 20.53 -23.07 10.62
N SER A 78 20.34 -24.09 9.81
CA SER A 78 20.91 -25.42 10.01
C SER A 78 22.44 -25.43 10.09
N GLY A 79 23.12 -24.50 9.41
CA GLY A 79 24.56 -24.31 9.47
C GLY A 79 25.06 -23.34 10.55
N SER A 80 24.19 -22.81 11.42
CA SER A 80 24.54 -21.80 12.43
C SER A 80 24.56 -22.41 13.82
N ARG A 81 25.74 -22.51 14.45
CA ARG A 81 25.91 -23.06 15.82
C ARG A 81 25.64 -22.02 16.92
N ARG A 82 25.83 -20.71 16.65
CA ARG A 82 25.72 -19.64 17.64
C ARG A 82 24.29 -19.10 17.67
N TRP A 83 23.70 -18.98 18.86
CA TRP A 83 22.32 -18.51 19.07
C TRP A 83 22.05 -17.11 18.50
N TRP A 84 23.00 -16.17 18.67
CA TRP A 84 22.85 -14.80 18.17
C TRP A 84 22.74 -14.73 16.63
N LYS A 85 23.41 -15.67 15.89
CA LYS A 85 23.25 -15.77 14.44
C LYS A 85 21.86 -16.24 14.05
N LYS A 86 21.26 -17.11 14.86
CA LYS A 86 19.88 -17.56 14.67
C LYS A 86 18.89 -16.42 14.95
N ALA A 87 19.10 -15.65 16.03
CA ALA A 87 18.31 -14.48 16.35
C ALA A 87 18.38 -13.44 15.22
N PHE A 88 19.58 -13.18 14.68
CA PHE A 88 19.76 -12.27 13.54
C PHE A 88 19.04 -12.76 12.28
N LEU A 89 19.06 -14.05 11.96
CA LEU A 89 18.32 -14.64 10.86
C LEU A 89 16.79 -14.47 11.03
N GLY A 90 16.27 -14.62 12.25
CA GLY A 90 14.88 -14.32 12.57
C GLY A 90 14.55 -12.83 12.35
N LEU A 91 15.42 -11.95 12.81
CA LEU A 91 15.26 -10.50 12.64
C LEU A 91 15.22 -10.06 11.17
N VAL A 92 15.99 -10.73 10.31
CA VAL A 92 16.00 -10.43 8.85
C VAL A 92 14.66 -10.78 8.16
N LEU A 93 13.83 -11.66 8.75
CA LEU A 93 12.48 -11.93 8.23
C LEU A 93 11.47 -10.81 8.56
N VAL A 94 11.74 -9.98 9.57
CA VAL A 94 10.81 -8.93 10.00
C VAL A 94 10.47 -7.95 8.87
N PRO A 95 11.43 -7.42 8.10
CA PRO A 95 11.12 -6.57 6.94
C PRO A 95 10.23 -7.27 5.90
N LEU A 96 10.50 -8.53 5.58
CA LEU A 96 9.71 -9.29 4.61
C LEU A 96 8.27 -9.52 5.10
N LEU A 97 8.09 -9.81 6.39
CA LEU A 97 6.76 -9.92 7.01
C LEU A 97 6.02 -8.58 6.96
N ALA A 98 6.67 -7.51 7.37
CA ALA A 98 6.12 -6.16 7.34
C ALA A 98 5.71 -5.75 5.92
N LEU A 99 6.59 -5.94 4.93
CA LEU A 99 6.31 -5.62 3.52
C LEU A 99 5.17 -6.47 2.95
N THR A 100 5.08 -7.74 3.35
CA THR A 100 3.98 -8.63 2.93
C THR A 100 2.64 -8.17 3.52
N TRP A 101 2.64 -7.67 4.74
CA TRP A 101 1.46 -7.08 5.36
C TRP A 101 1.09 -5.75 4.70
N PHE A 102 2.05 -4.83 4.53
CA PHE A 102 1.84 -3.53 3.89
C PHE A 102 1.35 -3.63 2.45
N ALA A 103 1.83 -4.61 1.68
CA ALA A 103 1.39 -4.84 0.30
C ALA A 103 -0.12 -5.08 0.16
N ARG A 104 -0.79 -5.52 1.23
CA ARG A 104 -2.23 -5.81 1.27
C ARG A 104 -3.07 -4.66 1.81
N GLN A 105 -2.41 -3.62 2.37
CA GLN A 105 -3.13 -2.50 2.96
C GLN A 105 -3.52 -1.49 1.88
N ASN A 106 -4.71 -0.93 2.00
CA ASN A 106 -5.09 0.23 1.22
C ASN A 106 -4.74 1.50 2.01
N HIS A 107 -3.55 2.04 1.75
CA HIS A 107 -3.04 3.21 2.48
C HIS A 107 -3.90 4.46 2.27
N PHE A 108 -4.57 4.58 1.11
CA PHE A 108 -5.45 5.70 0.81
C PHE A 108 -6.76 5.60 1.59
N GLU A 109 -7.38 4.41 1.69
CA GLU A 109 -8.54 4.20 2.57
C GLU A 109 -8.20 4.50 4.03
N TRP A 110 -7.01 4.11 4.46
CA TRP A 110 -6.58 4.33 5.83
C TRP A 110 -6.32 5.82 6.12
N MET A 111 -5.76 6.55 5.16
CA MET A 111 -5.44 7.96 5.30
C MET A 111 -6.68 8.85 5.16
N PHE A 112 -7.59 8.54 4.26
CA PHE A 112 -8.74 9.38 3.94
C PHE A 112 -10.05 8.90 4.59
N ASN A 113 -10.09 7.68 5.11
CA ASN A 113 -11.25 7.10 5.80
C ASN A 113 -12.58 7.43 5.10
N PRO A 114 -12.76 7.06 3.81
CA PRO A 114 -13.95 7.42 3.06
C PRO A 114 -15.21 6.88 3.74
N LEU A 115 -16.28 7.67 3.75
CA LEU A 115 -17.56 7.26 4.33
C LEU A 115 -18.18 6.17 3.46
N ALA A 116 -18.34 4.97 4.03
CA ALA A 116 -19.03 3.87 3.35
C ALA A 116 -20.54 4.17 3.16
N ASN A 117 -21.14 4.87 4.12
CA ASN A 117 -22.54 5.30 4.10
C ASN A 117 -22.60 6.72 4.65
N ALA A 118 -22.67 7.72 3.76
CA ALA A 118 -22.87 9.08 4.19
C ALA A 118 -24.31 9.29 4.66
N ALA A 119 -24.49 9.97 5.78
CA ALA A 119 -25.79 10.41 6.23
C ALA A 119 -26.10 11.79 5.62
N TYR A 120 -27.32 11.98 5.16
CA TYR A 120 -27.78 13.24 4.57
C TYR A 120 -28.89 13.87 5.43
N ALA A 121 -28.87 15.18 5.51
CA ALA A 121 -29.91 15.98 6.15
C ALA A 121 -30.61 16.85 5.11
N LYS A 122 -31.88 17.18 5.29
CA LYS A 122 -32.56 18.18 4.49
C LYS A 122 -31.93 19.54 4.78
N THR A 123 -31.89 20.42 3.77
CA THR A 123 -31.31 21.78 3.91
C THR A 123 -31.87 22.54 5.10
N ALA A 124 -33.16 22.41 5.38
CA ALA A 124 -33.82 23.06 6.53
C ALA A 124 -33.37 22.51 7.90
N GLU A 125 -32.78 21.32 7.93
CA GLU A 125 -32.32 20.62 9.14
C GLU A 125 -30.79 20.67 9.29
N ALA A 126 -30.06 21.24 8.32
CA ALA A 126 -28.62 21.29 8.25
C ALA A 126 -28.01 22.44 9.06
N GLY A 127 -28.45 22.61 10.31
CA GLY A 127 -27.94 23.65 11.22
C GLY A 127 -26.45 23.58 11.59
N PHE A 128 -25.75 22.57 11.09
CA PHE A 128 -24.30 22.43 11.21
C PHE A 128 -23.51 23.09 10.06
N VAL A 129 -24.20 23.65 9.05
CA VAL A 129 -23.61 24.37 7.93
C VAL A 129 -23.89 25.86 8.13
N ASP A 130 -22.85 26.67 8.21
CA ASP A 130 -22.95 28.11 8.37
C ASP A 130 -23.19 28.80 7.01
N ASP A 131 -23.82 29.96 7.02
CA ASP A 131 -24.09 30.77 5.80
C ASP A 131 -22.80 31.14 5.03
N ALA A 132 -21.66 31.17 5.72
CA ALA A 132 -20.36 31.46 5.14
C ALA A 132 -19.62 30.19 4.64
N ASP A 133 -20.14 28.97 4.89
CA ASP A 133 -19.51 27.75 4.46
C ASP A 133 -19.61 27.59 2.92
N ILE A 134 -18.50 27.16 2.32
CA ILE A 134 -18.48 26.80 0.91
C ILE A 134 -19.06 25.39 0.75
N VAL A 135 -20.00 25.24 -0.18
CA VAL A 135 -20.59 23.95 -0.51
C VAL A 135 -20.37 23.63 -1.99
N MET A 136 -20.13 22.36 -2.28
CA MET A 136 -20.19 21.82 -3.65
C MET A 136 -21.60 21.33 -3.89
N ALA A 137 -22.30 21.92 -4.85
CA ALA A 137 -23.65 21.54 -5.21
C ALA A 137 -23.65 20.76 -6.53
N VAL A 138 -24.43 19.68 -6.56
CA VAL A 138 -24.64 18.84 -7.75
C VAL A 138 -26.13 18.71 -7.96
N GLU A 139 -26.58 18.90 -9.19
CA GLU A 139 -27.98 18.67 -9.62
C GLU A 139 -27.98 17.64 -10.75
N SER A 140 -28.87 16.66 -10.64
CA SER A 140 -29.11 15.65 -11.67
C SER A 140 -30.59 15.27 -11.66
N ASN A 141 -31.23 15.25 -12.83
CA ASN A 141 -32.61 14.81 -13.01
C ASN A 141 -33.64 15.47 -12.03
N GLY A 142 -33.42 16.74 -11.66
CA GLY A 142 -34.32 17.51 -10.77
C GLY A 142 -34.11 17.23 -9.27
N GLU A 143 -33.08 16.44 -8.91
CA GLU A 143 -32.61 16.24 -7.52
C GLU A 143 -31.29 16.98 -7.33
N ALA A 144 -31.15 17.67 -6.19
CA ALA A 144 -29.94 18.40 -5.86
C ALA A 144 -29.36 17.92 -4.51
N ALA A 145 -28.04 17.77 -4.45
CA ALA A 145 -27.31 17.49 -3.24
C ALA A 145 -26.19 18.52 -3.04
N ALA A 146 -25.90 18.84 -1.77
CA ALA A 146 -24.85 19.79 -1.42
C ALA A 146 -23.86 19.13 -0.42
N TYR A 147 -22.59 19.29 -0.68
CA TYR A 147 -21.50 18.72 0.13
C TYR A 147 -20.69 19.88 0.71
N PRO A 148 -20.78 20.12 2.04
CA PRO A 148 -19.97 21.16 2.68
C PRO A 148 -18.48 20.85 2.58
N VAL A 149 -17.72 21.77 1.98
CA VAL A 149 -16.27 21.59 1.74
C VAL A 149 -15.52 21.31 3.04
N ARG A 150 -15.92 21.93 4.13
CA ARG A 150 -15.33 21.71 5.46
C ARG A 150 -15.44 20.24 5.91
N LEU A 151 -16.56 19.58 5.64
CA LEU A 151 -16.74 18.15 5.95
C LEU A 151 -15.99 17.25 4.94
N MET A 152 -16.00 17.65 3.67
CA MET A 152 -15.25 16.94 2.63
C MET A 152 -13.75 16.94 2.89
N ALA A 153 -13.20 17.96 3.56
CA ALA A 153 -11.77 18.01 3.92
C ALA A 153 -11.35 16.89 4.87
N TYR A 154 -12.28 16.28 5.61
CA TYR A 154 -11.97 15.12 6.48
C TYR A 154 -12.07 13.78 5.75
N HIS A 155 -13.00 13.64 4.81
CA HIS A 155 -13.32 12.37 4.17
C HIS A 155 -12.79 12.26 2.74
N HIS A 156 -12.50 13.40 2.10
CA HIS A 156 -11.97 13.57 0.75
C HIS A 156 -12.77 12.92 -0.37
N LEU A 157 -13.65 11.97 -0.05
CA LEU A 157 -14.39 11.20 -1.03
C LEU A 157 -15.74 10.78 -0.44
N VAL A 158 -16.82 11.13 -1.12
CA VAL A 158 -18.19 10.71 -0.79
C VAL A 158 -18.84 10.12 -2.03
N GLN A 159 -19.33 8.89 -1.90
CA GLN A 159 -20.14 8.23 -2.92
C GLN A 159 -21.61 8.50 -2.65
N ASP A 160 -22.34 8.90 -3.68
CA ASP A 160 -23.77 9.23 -3.59
C ASP A 160 -24.51 8.86 -4.89
N THR A 161 -25.84 8.96 -4.83
CA THR A 161 -26.71 8.84 -5.98
C THR A 161 -27.66 10.02 -6.00
N VAL A 162 -27.52 10.92 -6.99
CA VAL A 162 -28.33 12.12 -7.12
C VAL A 162 -29.21 12.00 -8.37
N GLY A 163 -30.53 12.08 -8.22
CA GLY A 163 -31.47 11.88 -9.31
C GLY A 163 -31.30 10.56 -10.04
N GLY A 164 -30.97 9.49 -9.33
CA GLY A 164 -30.70 8.17 -9.89
C GLY A 164 -29.35 8.03 -10.59
N THR A 165 -28.51 9.07 -10.61
CA THR A 165 -27.19 9.06 -11.22
C THR A 165 -26.12 8.82 -10.14
N PRO A 166 -25.32 7.72 -10.22
CA PRO A 166 -24.20 7.51 -9.30
C PRO A 166 -23.14 8.60 -9.51
N ILE A 167 -22.73 9.23 -8.42
CA ILE A 167 -21.68 10.26 -8.42
C ILE A 167 -20.62 9.98 -7.36
N VAL A 168 -19.47 10.59 -7.53
CA VAL A 168 -18.43 10.66 -6.53
C VAL A 168 -18.02 12.11 -6.35
N ALA A 169 -18.33 12.69 -5.20
CA ALA A 169 -17.85 14.00 -4.81
C ALA A 169 -16.46 13.88 -4.18
N THR A 170 -15.51 14.69 -4.64
CA THR A 170 -14.13 14.70 -4.13
C THR A 170 -13.68 16.14 -3.86
N TYR A 171 -12.83 16.29 -2.81
CA TYR A 171 -12.23 17.57 -2.46
C TYR A 171 -10.75 17.37 -2.08
#